data_501eb0181271ce6241d5955bbfd366d8
#
_entry.id   501eb0181271ce6241d5955bbfd366d8
#
_cell.length_a   1.000
_cell.length_b   1.000
_cell.length_c   1.000
_cell.angle_alpha   90.00
_cell.angle_beta   90.00
_cell.angle_gamma   90.00
#
_symmetry.space_group_name_H-M   'P 1'
#
loop_
_entity.id
_entity.type
_entity.pdbx_description
1 polymer ?
#
loop_
_entity_poly.entity_id
_entity_poly.type
_entity_poly.pdbx_seq_one_letter_code
_entity_poly.pdbx_strand_id
1 'polypeptide(L)'
;STFQGFRAFTRAQGIDMKKDMKLVPIGFGVAPLLAGQVDALVGFTTSEPLRAADKGLKVKEFLFANYGVKMYGLTIASREDLIKSDGATVRSFLKASLRGIKYAADHPDEVAPSVKKKVTQAKLGQQNRIWQKVMKAVLFADGPGKRVGVQTSDGWGKTQNILFDLK
;
A
#
# COMPACT_ATOMS: atom_id res chain seq x y z
N SER A 1 4.52 9.83 0.17
CA SER A 1 4.05 9.41 1.50
C SER A 1 2.52 9.28 1.51
N THR A 2 1.96 8.59 2.48
CA THR A 2 0.51 8.41 2.64
C THR A 2 -0.24 9.74 2.72
N PHE A 3 0.38 10.73 3.36
CA PHE A 3 -0.19 12.08 3.48
C PHE A 3 -0.28 12.81 2.12
N GLN A 4 0.67 12.61 1.21
CA GLN A 4 0.56 13.20 -0.14
C GLN A 4 -0.61 12.60 -0.93
N GLY A 5 -0.81 11.28 -0.82
CA GLY A 5 -2.00 10.64 -1.40
C GLY A 5 -3.30 11.19 -0.82
N PHE A 6 -3.35 11.47 0.48
CA PHE A 6 -4.50 12.10 1.12
C PHE A 6 -4.74 13.54 0.62
N ARG A 7 -3.69 14.36 0.49
CA ARG A 7 -3.80 15.70 -0.09
C ARG A 7 -4.36 15.67 -1.50
N ALA A 8 -3.87 14.73 -2.34
CA ALA A 8 -4.40 14.56 -3.69
C ALA A 8 -5.88 14.13 -3.68
N PHE A 9 -6.24 13.22 -2.78
CA PHE A 9 -7.61 12.76 -2.62
C PHE A 9 -8.55 13.89 -2.20
N THR A 10 -8.23 14.67 -1.16
CA THR A 10 -9.07 15.78 -0.71
C THR A 10 -9.24 16.83 -1.79
N ARG A 11 -8.15 17.19 -2.50
CA ARG A 11 -8.21 18.10 -3.64
C ARG A 11 -9.12 17.58 -4.76
N ALA A 12 -8.98 16.31 -5.15
CA ALA A 12 -9.80 15.70 -6.19
C ALA A 12 -11.31 15.67 -5.82
N GLN A 13 -11.62 15.68 -4.52
CA GLN A 13 -13.01 15.71 -4.01
C GLN A 13 -13.50 17.13 -3.66
N GLY A 14 -12.70 18.18 -3.92
CA GLY A 14 -13.07 19.56 -3.58
C GLY A 14 -13.11 19.85 -2.07
N ILE A 15 -12.43 19.05 -1.26
CA ILE A 15 -12.38 19.19 0.20
C ILE A 15 -11.24 20.13 0.59
N ASP A 16 -11.55 21.23 1.29
CA ASP A 16 -10.57 22.13 1.87
C ASP A 16 -10.09 21.62 3.22
N MET A 17 -8.86 21.11 3.27
CA MET A 17 -8.29 20.54 4.50
C MET A 17 -8.18 21.52 5.68
N LYS A 18 -8.20 22.83 5.42
CA LYS A 18 -8.12 23.84 6.49
C LYS A 18 -9.50 24.24 7.03
N LYS A 19 -10.54 24.18 6.16
CA LYS A 19 -11.90 24.60 6.52
C LYS A 19 -12.77 23.42 6.91
N ASP A 20 -12.66 22.30 6.20
CA ASP A 20 -13.61 21.20 6.26
C ASP A 20 -13.18 20.10 7.26
N MET A 21 -11.94 20.17 7.77
CA MET A 21 -11.45 19.14 8.71
C MET A 21 -10.40 19.68 9.68
N LYS A 22 -10.28 19.00 10.81
CA LYS A 22 -9.19 19.20 11.77
C LYS A 22 -8.16 18.09 11.60
N LEU A 23 -6.96 18.45 11.16
CA LEU A 23 -5.85 17.51 11.07
C LEU A 23 -5.22 17.28 12.43
N VAL A 24 -5.16 16.02 12.85
CA VAL A 24 -4.55 15.60 14.11
C VAL A 24 -3.36 14.68 13.79
N PRO A 25 -2.13 15.04 14.14
CA PRO A 25 -1.00 14.12 14.05
C PRO A 25 -1.23 12.91 14.97
N ILE A 26 -1.18 11.73 14.39
CA ILE A 26 -1.30 10.47 15.13
C ILE A 26 -0.06 9.61 14.91
N GLY A 27 0.27 8.79 15.91
CA GLY A 27 1.28 7.73 15.76
C GLY A 27 0.78 6.56 14.94
N PHE A 28 1.53 5.48 14.95
CA PHE A 28 1.14 4.24 14.27
C PHE A 28 -0.03 3.55 14.97
N GLY A 29 -0.93 3.00 14.17
CA GLY A 29 -2.02 2.12 14.63
C GLY A 29 -3.38 2.80 14.66
N VAL A 30 -4.34 2.15 15.32
CA VAL A 30 -5.76 2.51 15.29
C VAL A 30 -6.29 3.00 16.65
N ALA A 31 -5.43 3.15 17.64
CA ALA A 31 -5.82 3.52 19.00
C ALA A 31 -6.60 4.85 19.07
N PRO A 32 -6.19 5.93 18.37
CA PRO A 32 -6.94 7.19 18.38
C PRO A 32 -8.37 7.04 17.81
N LEU A 33 -8.53 6.21 16.76
CA LEU A 33 -9.84 5.94 16.17
C LEU A 33 -10.72 5.11 17.12
N LEU A 34 -10.15 4.11 17.80
CA LEU A 34 -10.85 3.31 18.79
C LEU A 34 -11.31 4.13 20.01
N ALA A 35 -10.50 5.11 20.40
CA ALA A 35 -10.79 6.00 21.51
C ALA A 35 -11.73 7.18 21.14
N GLY A 36 -12.21 7.26 19.89
CA GLY A 36 -13.03 8.38 19.43
C GLY A 36 -12.32 9.74 19.42
N GLN A 37 -11.00 9.75 19.42
CA GLN A 37 -10.20 10.98 19.36
C GLN A 37 -10.11 11.55 17.94
N VAL A 38 -10.35 10.71 16.96
CA VAL A 38 -10.45 11.07 15.54
C VAL A 38 -11.59 10.30 14.89
N ASP A 39 -12.28 10.91 13.94
CA ASP A 39 -13.40 10.31 13.19
C ASP A 39 -12.91 9.46 12.01
N ALA A 40 -11.73 9.78 11.49
CA ALA A 40 -11.10 9.08 10.39
C ALA A 40 -9.58 9.07 10.54
N LEU A 41 -8.91 8.10 9.92
CA LEU A 41 -7.46 8.07 9.83
C LEU A 41 -7.00 7.70 8.42
N VAL A 42 -5.82 8.17 8.07
CA VAL A 42 -5.16 7.81 6.82
C VAL A 42 -4.19 6.67 7.08
N GLY A 43 -4.33 5.58 6.32
CA GLY A 43 -3.54 4.38 6.52
C GLY A 43 -3.47 3.51 5.27
N PHE A 44 -2.98 2.30 5.43
CA PHE A 44 -2.92 1.30 4.37
C PHE A 44 -4.07 0.30 4.50
N THR A 45 -4.75 0.01 3.41
CA THR A 45 -5.83 -0.99 3.39
C THR A 45 -5.41 -2.37 3.90
N THR A 46 -4.11 -2.67 3.83
CA THR A 46 -3.50 -3.91 4.33
C THR A 46 -3.14 -3.88 5.82
N SER A 47 -3.37 -2.79 6.54
CA SER A 47 -2.97 -2.61 7.94
C SER A 47 -4.11 -2.12 8.81
N GLU A 48 -4.42 -0.83 8.75
CA GLU A 48 -5.32 -0.16 9.73
C GLU A 48 -6.74 -0.74 9.75
N PRO A 49 -7.42 -1.00 8.61
CA PRO A 49 -8.76 -1.59 8.65
C PRO A 49 -8.80 -2.98 9.26
N LEU A 50 -7.75 -3.79 9.02
CA LEU A 50 -7.64 -5.13 9.62
C LEU A 50 -7.42 -5.06 11.13
N ARG A 51 -6.59 -4.10 11.58
CA ARG A 51 -6.35 -3.86 13.01
C ARG A 51 -7.59 -3.33 13.71
N ALA A 52 -8.35 -2.46 13.05
CA ALA A 52 -9.63 -1.96 13.59
C ALA A 52 -10.64 -3.11 13.74
N ALA A 53 -10.77 -3.95 12.72
CA ALA A 53 -11.64 -5.13 12.76
C ALA A 53 -11.22 -6.14 13.85
N ASP A 54 -9.92 -6.37 14.06
CA ASP A 54 -9.40 -7.20 15.15
C ASP A 54 -9.77 -6.68 16.56
N LYS A 55 -10.12 -5.40 16.66
CA LYS A 55 -10.60 -4.73 17.88
C LYS A 55 -12.12 -4.55 17.91
N GLY A 56 -12.85 -5.17 16.97
CA GLY A 56 -14.31 -5.10 16.90
C GLY A 56 -14.88 -3.83 16.27
N LEU A 57 -14.03 -2.91 15.78
CA LEU A 57 -14.50 -1.69 15.14
C LEU A 57 -14.79 -1.93 13.66
N LYS A 58 -16.02 -1.64 13.23
CA LYS A 58 -16.41 -1.62 11.83
C LYS A 58 -16.00 -0.29 11.20
N VAL A 59 -15.19 -0.33 10.14
CA VAL A 59 -14.74 0.87 9.45
C VAL A 59 -15.15 0.84 7.98
N LYS A 60 -15.39 2.00 7.39
CA LYS A 60 -15.56 2.17 5.95
C LYS A 60 -14.21 2.60 5.36
N GLU A 61 -13.79 1.91 4.30
CA GLU A 61 -12.54 2.23 3.59
C GLU A 61 -12.84 3.08 2.35
N PHE A 62 -12.09 4.17 2.18
CA PHE A 62 -12.10 5.01 0.99
C PHE A 62 -10.75 4.84 0.28
N LEU A 63 -10.70 3.98 -0.72
CA LEU A 63 -9.48 3.77 -1.51
C LEU A 63 -9.28 4.95 -2.45
N PHE A 64 -8.20 5.68 -2.32
CA PHE A 64 -7.90 6.88 -3.12
C PHE A 64 -7.96 6.60 -4.64
N ALA A 65 -7.57 5.39 -5.06
CA ALA A 65 -7.65 4.98 -6.44
C ALA A 65 -9.07 5.01 -7.04
N ASN A 66 -10.11 4.77 -6.20
CA ASN A 66 -11.50 4.82 -6.63
C ASN A 66 -12.02 6.25 -6.82
N TYR A 67 -11.23 7.24 -6.38
CA TYR A 67 -11.55 8.66 -6.42
C TYR A 67 -10.55 9.46 -7.27
N GLY A 68 -10.00 8.82 -8.29
CA GLY A 68 -9.12 9.46 -9.28
C GLY A 68 -7.64 9.53 -8.88
N VAL A 69 -7.26 9.12 -7.67
CA VAL A 69 -5.87 9.20 -7.20
C VAL A 69 -5.19 7.84 -7.35
N LYS A 70 -4.84 7.49 -8.58
CA LYS A 70 -4.08 6.26 -8.92
C LYS A 70 -2.60 6.62 -9.05
N MET A 71 -1.79 6.19 -8.09
CA MET A 71 -0.34 6.39 -8.08
C MET A 71 0.35 5.06 -7.78
N TYR A 72 1.61 4.95 -8.25
CA TYR A 72 2.45 3.85 -7.79
C TYR A 72 2.73 3.98 -6.29
N GLY A 73 2.60 2.87 -5.57
CA GLY A 73 2.87 2.75 -4.14
C GLY A 73 4.30 2.29 -3.86
N LEU A 74 4.43 1.07 -3.34
CA LEU A 74 5.75 0.47 -3.07
C LEU A 74 6.42 0.06 -4.38
N THR A 75 7.63 0.57 -4.61
CA THR A 75 8.46 0.26 -5.76
C THR A 75 9.84 -0.18 -5.32
N ILE A 76 10.50 -1.02 -6.13
CA ILE A 76 11.92 -1.35 -5.96
C ILE A 76 12.70 -0.31 -6.76
N ALA A 77 13.55 0.44 -6.07
CA ALA A 77 14.43 1.43 -6.66
C ALA A 77 15.90 1.00 -6.47
N SER A 78 16.75 1.35 -7.43
CA SER A 78 18.19 1.16 -7.36
C SER A 78 18.91 2.44 -7.78
N ARG A 79 20.13 2.63 -7.30
CA ARG A 79 20.97 3.75 -7.71
C ARG A 79 21.47 3.52 -9.14
N GLU A 80 21.59 4.59 -9.88
CA GLU A 80 21.99 4.55 -11.29
C GLU A 80 23.43 4.04 -11.49
N ASP A 81 24.32 4.42 -10.57
CA ASP A 81 25.71 3.96 -10.57
C ASP A 81 25.81 2.45 -10.34
N LEU A 82 24.97 1.87 -9.46
CA LEU A 82 24.92 0.42 -9.25
C LEU A 82 24.34 -0.30 -10.49
N ILE A 83 23.34 0.28 -11.14
CA ILE A 83 22.80 -0.28 -12.38
C ILE A 83 23.86 -0.33 -13.47
N LYS A 84 24.73 0.70 -13.56
CA LYS A 84 25.81 0.80 -14.54
C LYS A 84 26.97 -0.13 -14.19
N SER A 85 27.39 -0.19 -12.94
CA SER A 85 28.56 -0.95 -12.49
C SER A 85 28.28 -2.44 -12.29
N ASP A 86 27.09 -2.80 -11.79
CA ASP A 86 26.69 -4.19 -11.51
C ASP A 86 25.19 -4.42 -11.79
N GLY A 87 24.79 -4.15 -13.02
CA GLY A 87 23.41 -4.41 -13.47
C GLY A 87 23.01 -5.89 -13.44
N ALA A 88 23.96 -6.81 -13.36
CA ALA A 88 23.69 -8.24 -13.20
C ALA A 88 23.07 -8.54 -11.82
N THR A 89 23.67 -8.01 -10.76
CA THR A 89 23.14 -8.14 -9.39
C THR A 89 21.76 -7.51 -9.27
N VAL A 90 21.56 -6.29 -9.80
CA VAL A 90 20.25 -5.62 -9.78
C VAL A 90 19.18 -6.48 -10.48
N ARG A 91 19.48 -7.03 -11.66
CA ARG A 91 18.56 -7.93 -12.39
C ARG A 91 18.28 -9.22 -11.62
N SER A 92 19.30 -9.81 -11.01
CA SER A 92 19.17 -11.05 -10.23
C SER A 92 18.28 -10.85 -9.00
N PHE A 93 18.47 -9.74 -8.28
CA PHE A 93 17.63 -9.36 -7.15
C PHE A 93 16.17 -9.16 -7.58
N LEU A 94 15.95 -8.42 -8.66
CA LEU A 94 14.59 -8.16 -9.16
C LEU A 94 13.91 -9.46 -9.61
N LYS A 95 14.62 -10.33 -10.35
CA LYS A 95 14.10 -11.64 -10.76
C LYS A 95 13.73 -12.51 -9.54
N ALA A 96 14.59 -12.56 -8.52
CA ALA A 96 14.33 -13.32 -7.30
C ALA A 96 13.10 -12.78 -6.55
N SER A 97 13.00 -11.45 -6.40
CA SER A 97 11.87 -10.79 -5.77
C SER A 97 10.54 -11.09 -6.50
N LEU A 98 10.53 -10.95 -7.83
CA LEU A 98 9.33 -11.23 -8.64
C LEU A 98 8.95 -12.71 -8.63
N ARG A 99 9.91 -13.64 -8.63
CA ARG A 99 9.63 -15.06 -8.45
C ARG A 99 9.03 -15.36 -7.10
N GLY A 100 9.53 -14.73 -6.02
CA GLY A 100 8.99 -14.87 -4.68
C GLY A 100 7.55 -14.38 -4.59
N ILE A 101 7.25 -13.21 -5.19
CA ILE A 101 5.89 -12.66 -5.24
C ILE A 101 4.96 -13.59 -6.03
N LYS A 102 5.42 -14.08 -7.19
CA LYS A 102 4.63 -15.03 -8.00
C LYS A 102 4.37 -16.32 -7.25
N TYR A 103 5.39 -16.90 -6.62
CA TYR A 103 5.24 -18.10 -5.80
C TYR A 103 4.21 -17.90 -4.68
N ALA A 104 4.32 -16.79 -3.96
CA ALA A 104 3.37 -16.44 -2.91
C ALA A 104 1.93 -16.24 -3.43
N ALA A 105 1.76 -15.75 -4.66
CA ALA A 105 0.45 -15.63 -5.30
C ALA A 105 -0.12 -17.00 -5.70
N ASP A 106 0.73 -17.90 -6.18
CA ASP A 106 0.34 -19.25 -6.60
C ASP A 106 0.12 -20.19 -5.38
N HIS A 107 0.77 -19.89 -4.23
CA HIS A 107 0.74 -20.69 -2.99
C HIS A 107 0.31 -19.83 -1.78
N PRO A 108 -0.89 -19.25 -1.77
CA PRO A 108 -1.31 -18.29 -0.74
C PRO A 108 -1.31 -18.86 0.67
N ASP A 109 -1.53 -20.17 0.82
CA ASP A 109 -1.57 -20.84 2.12
C ASP A 109 -0.19 -20.96 2.79
N GLU A 110 0.89 -20.87 2.01
CA GLU A 110 2.26 -20.94 2.53
C GLU A 110 2.78 -19.58 3.01
N VAL A 111 2.12 -18.47 2.66
CA VAL A 111 2.61 -17.11 2.95
C VAL A 111 2.63 -16.85 4.46
N ALA A 112 1.52 -17.06 5.16
CA ALA A 112 1.45 -16.80 6.59
C ALA A 112 2.38 -17.70 7.42
N PRO A 113 2.50 -19.01 7.15
CA PRO A 113 3.51 -19.85 7.78
C PRO A 113 4.95 -19.36 7.53
N SER A 114 5.25 -18.93 6.30
CA SER A 114 6.58 -18.42 5.93
C SER A 114 6.91 -17.11 6.66
N VAL A 115 5.95 -16.20 6.78
CA VAL A 115 6.10 -14.97 7.58
C VAL A 115 6.30 -15.33 9.05
N LYS A 116 5.52 -16.25 9.60
CA LYS A 116 5.62 -16.69 11.00
C LYS A 116 6.99 -17.26 11.36
N LYS A 117 7.64 -17.97 10.44
CA LYS A 117 9.01 -18.49 10.63
C LYS A 117 10.04 -17.37 10.81
N LYS A 118 9.83 -16.20 10.20
CA LYS A 118 10.74 -15.05 10.27
C LYS A 118 10.34 -14.03 11.33
N VAL A 119 9.05 -13.89 11.56
CA VAL A 119 8.46 -12.92 12.50
C VAL A 119 7.65 -13.73 13.52
N THR A 120 8.31 -14.19 14.57
CA THR A 120 7.76 -15.15 15.54
C THR A 120 6.50 -14.64 16.25
N GLN A 121 6.35 -13.33 16.44
CA GLN A 121 5.16 -12.69 17.02
C GLN A 121 4.00 -12.54 16.02
N ALA A 122 4.18 -12.83 14.73
CA ALA A 122 3.12 -12.72 13.73
C ALA A 122 2.01 -13.74 14.00
N LYS A 123 0.76 -13.29 13.87
CA LYS A 123 -0.44 -14.14 14.03
C LYS A 123 -0.85 -14.67 12.65
N LEU A 124 -0.93 -15.99 12.47
CA LEU A 124 -1.23 -16.63 11.18
C LEU A 124 -2.52 -16.11 10.55
N GLY A 125 -3.63 -16.05 11.28
CA GLY A 125 -4.90 -15.58 10.77
C GLY A 125 -4.84 -14.10 10.30
N GLN A 126 -4.07 -13.25 10.98
CA GLN A 126 -3.86 -11.87 10.57
C GLN A 126 -3.03 -11.81 9.27
N GLN A 127 -1.95 -12.61 9.18
CA GLN A 127 -1.11 -12.65 7.98
C GLN A 127 -1.88 -13.15 6.75
N ASN A 128 -2.74 -14.13 6.90
CA ASN A 128 -3.63 -14.59 5.83
C ASN A 128 -4.55 -13.46 5.33
N ARG A 129 -5.21 -12.72 6.23
CA ARG A 129 -6.06 -11.59 5.84
C ARG A 129 -5.28 -10.47 5.17
N ILE A 130 -4.08 -10.16 5.66
CA ILE A 130 -3.18 -9.18 5.03
C ILE A 130 -2.86 -9.64 3.61
N TRP A 131 -2.46 -10.90 3.43
CA TRP A 131 -2.09 -11.43 2.12
C TRP A 131 -3.25 -11.41 1.13
N GLN A 132 -4.45 -11.80 1.56
CA GLN A 132 -5.64 -11.71 0.72
C GLN A 132 -5.92 -10.28 0.24
N LYS A 133 -5.76 -9.29 1.13
CA LYS A 133 -5.88 -7.88 0.73
C LYS A 133 -4.75 -7.41 -0.20
N VAL A 134 -3.53 -7.84 0.05
CA VAL A 134 -2.39 -7.55 -0.85
C VAL A 134 -2.65 -8.08 -2.24
N MET A 135 -3.08 -9.33 -2.37
CA MET A 135 -3.42 -9.91 -3.67
C MET A 135 -4.52 -9.10 -4.39
N LYS A 136 -5.62 -8.83 -3.71
CA LYS A 136 -6.77 -8.15 -4.30
C LYS A 136 -6.52 -6.69 -4.64
N ALA A 137 -5.89 -5.94 -3.73
CA ALA A 137 -5.82 -4.47 -3.82
C ALA A 137 -4.48 -3.95 -4.34
N VAL A 138 -3.42 -4.77 -4.35
CA VAL A 138 -2.07 -4.35 -4.71
C VAL A 138 -1.56 -5.12 -5.92
N LEU A 139 -1.48 -6.44 -5.84
CA LEU A 139 -0.86 -7.25 -6.90
C LEU A 139 -1.74 -7.37 -8.14
N PHE A 140 -3.05 -7.46 -7.96
CA PHE A 140 -4.03 -7.65 -9.04
C PHE A 140 -5.04 -6.50 -9.13
N ALA A 141 -4.65 -5.29 -8.72
CA ALA A 141 -5.51 -4.11 -8.77
C ALA A 141 -5.99 -3.79 -10.21
N ASP A 142 -5.18 -4.11 -11.22
CA ASP A 142 -5.52 -3.92 -12.63
C ASP A 142 -6.24 -5.15 -13.25
N GLY A 143 -6.58 -6.13 -12.44
CA GLY A 143 -7.29 -7.36 -12.83
C GLY A 143 -6.42 -8.62 -12.87
N PRO A 144 -7.09 -9.80 -12.84
CA PRO A 144 -6.39 -11.08 -12.90
C PRO A 144 -5.61 -11.23 -14.22
N GLY A 145 -4.44 -11.88 -14.15
CA GLY A 145 -3.59 -12.14 -15.31
C GLY A 145 -2.68 -10.98 -15.73
N LYS A 146 -2.75 -9.82 -15.06
CA LYS A 146 -1.78 -8.75 -15.28
C LYS A 146 -0.43 -9.11 -14.64
N ARG A 147 0.65 -8.68 -15.29
CA ARG A 147 2.02 -8.96 -14.81
C ARG A 147 2.31 -8.12 -13.58
N VAL A 148 2.66 -8.77 -12.48
CA VAL A 148 3.10 -8.10 -11.24
C VAL A 148 4.42 -7.38 -11.50
N GLY A 149 4.55 -6.16 -10.96
CA GLY A 149 5.78 -5.36 -11.00
C GLY A 149 6.01 -4.63 -12.33
N VAL A 150 5.07 -4.68 -13.27
CA VAL A 150 5.16 -3.87 -14.49
C VAL A 150 4.90 -2.41 -14.16
N GLN A 151 5.81 -1.55 -14.60
CA GLN A 151 5.71 -0.10 -14.51
C GLN A 151 5.76 0.47 -15.92
N THR A 152 4.96 1.49 -16.18
CA THR A 152 4.87 2.13 -17.50
C THR A 152 5.18 3.62 -17.39
N SER A 153 5.65 4.23 -18.48
CA SER A 153 5.86 5.68 -18.55
C SER A 153 4.56 6.45 -18.29
N ASP A 154 3.42 5.96 -18.80
CA ASP A 154 2.11 6.56 -18.55
C ASP A 154 1.74 6.50 -17.04
N GLY A 155 1.95 5.36 -16.38
CA GLY A 155 1.70 5.22 -14.95
C GLY A 155 2.57 6.13 -14.09
N TRP A 156 3.84 6.31 -14.47
CA TRP A 156 4.74 7.26 -13.83
C TRP A 156 4.34 8.71 -14.12
N GLY A 157 3.96 9.03 -15.35
CA GLY A 157 3.43 10.36 -15.71
C GLY A 157 2.21 10.73 -14.87
N LYS A 158 1.24 9.81 -14.72
CA LYS A 158 0.08 10.03 -13.86
C LYS A 158 0.47 10.23 -12.39
N THR A 159 1.38 9.41 -11.86
CA THR A 159 1.90 9.56 -10.50
C THR A 159 2.56 10.91 -10.30
N GLN A 160 3.38 11.33 -11.25
CA GLN A 160 4.08 12.62 -11.24
C GLN A 160 3.08 13.79 -11.26
N ASN A 161 2.09 13.78 -12.15
CA ASN A 161 1.08 14.84 -12.26
C ASN A 161 0.29 14.99 -10.96
N ILE A 162 -0.16 13.88 -10.36
CA ILE A 162 -0.84 13.89 -9.06
C ILE A 162 0.03 14.56 -7.99
N LEU A 163 1.34 14.29 -7.97
CA LEU A 163 2.25 14.86 -6.98
C LEU A 163 2.63 16.32 -7.28
N PHE A 164 2.74 16.71 -8.54
CA PHE A 164 3.01 18.11 -8.94
C PHE A 164 1.83 19.03 -8.66
N ASP A 165 0.62 18.57 -8.89
CA ASP A 165 -0.58 19.33 -8.60
C ASP A 165 -0.76 19.65 -7.09
N LEU A 166 0.07 19.05 -6.22
CA LEU A 166 0.06 19.31 -4.78
C LEU A 166 0.98 20.48 -4.36
N LYS A 167 1.73 21.07 -5.29
CA LYS A 167 2.51 22.29 -5.04
C LYS A 167 1.59 23.48 -5.06
#